data_cc831c75510a907fe30d14814a028885
#
_entry.id   cc831c75510a907fe30d14814a028885
#
_cell.length_a   1.000
_cell.length_b   1.000
_cell.length_c   1.000
_cell.angle_alpha   90.00
_cell.angle_beta   90.00
_cell.angle_gamma   90.00
#
_symmetry.space_group_name_H-M   'P 1'
#
loop_
_entity.id
_entity.type
_entity.pdbx_description
1 polymer ?
#
loop_
_entity_poly.entity_id
_entity_poly.type
_entity_poly.pdbx_seq_one_letter_code
_entity_poly.pdbx_strand_id
1 'polypeptide(L)'
;MRTLGFCLPLLLALTAGCASLEPAPKPLAGADIVFLAKSGKTAPQIIEEIRRSDTVLMLRASEIVALHESGVPPEVLDYLQFAQIEEIRRRERQQMMMYYGPLHGGFGGFPMGPGRR
;
A
#
# COMPACT_ATOMS: atom_id res chain seq x y z
N MET A 1 46.77 -23.99 -33.70
CA MET A 1 46.27 -24.59 -32.45
C MET A 1 46.43 -23.59 -31.27
N ARG A 2 45.79 -22.43 -31.30
CA ARG A 2 45.90 -21.42 -30.20
C ARG A 2 44.70 -20.46 -30.20
N THR A 3 43.46 -20.95 -30.21
CA THR A 3 42.25 -20.09 -30.17
C THR A 3 41.10 -20.70 -29.36
N LEU A 4 41.32 -21.66 -28.44
CA LEU A 4 40.27 -22.25 -27.62
C LEU A 4 40.19 -21.70 -26.17
N GLY A 5 40.98 -20.66 -25.80
CA GLY A 5 41.08 -20.18 -24.44
C GLY A 5 40.20 -19.00 -24.08
N PHE A 6 39.42 -18.42 -25.00
CA PHE A 6 38.77 -17.11 -24.75
C PHE A 6 37.24 -17.14 -24.56
N CYS A 7 36.62 -18.30 -24.75
CA CYS A 7 35.15 -18.41 -24.59
C CYS A 7 34.67 -18.84 -23.20
N LEU A 8 35.55 -19.26 -22.30
CA LEU A 8 35.18 -19.79 -21.00
C LEU A 8 34.81 -18.71 -19.95
N PRO A 9 35.38 -17.47 -19.96
CA PRO A 9 35.00 -16.48 -18.98
C PRO A 9 33.66 -15.75 -19.27
N LEU A 10 33.14 -15.85 -20.51
CA LEU A 10 31.92 -15.16 -20.90
C LEU A 10 30.62 -15.88 -20.43
N LEU A 11 30.73 -17.18 -20.13
CA LEU A 11 29.57 -17.98 -19.69
C LEU A 11 29.28 -17.88 -18.18
N LEU A 12 30.21 -17.34 -17.39
CA LEU A 12 30.08 -17.25 -15.93
C LEU A 12 29.40 -15.97 -15.46
N ALA A 13 29.13 -15.02 -16.35
CA ALA A 13 28.55 -13.71 -16.00
C ALA A 13 27.00 -13.68 -16.02
N LEU A 14 26.31 -14.76 -16.40
CA LEU A 14 24.85 -14.79 -16.53
C LEU A 14 24.10 -15.35 -15.31
N THR A 15 24.76 -15.68 -14.20
CA THR A 15 24.11 -16.30 -13.04
C THR A 15 23.82 -15.34 -11.87
N ALA A 16 24.06 -14.03 -12.01
CA ALA A 16 23.85 -13.05 -10.94
C ALA A 16 22.48 -12.36 -10.99
N GLY A 17 21.46 -13.01 -11.54
CA GLY A 17 20.11 -12.46 -11.67
C GLY A 17 19.06 -13.15 -10.80
N CYS A 18 19.42 -13.74 -9.65
CA CYS A 18 18.43 -14.07 -8.64
C CYS A 18 18.06 -12.77 -7.89
N ALA A 19 17.12 -12.00 -8.45
CA ALA A 19 16.35 -11.09 -7.65
C ALA A 19 15.75 -11.90 -6.51
N SER A 20 16.24 -11.68 -5.28
CA SER A 20 15.64 -12.20 -4.07
C SER A 20 14.20 -11.72 -4.05
N LEU A 21 13.25 -12.61 -4.37
CA LEU A 21 11.84 -12.40 -4.07
C LEU A 21 11.73 -12.43 -2.54
N GLU A 22 12.06 -11.31 -1.93
CA GLU A 22 11.83 -11.12 -0.51
C GLU A 22 10.32 -11.23 -0.32
N PRO A 23 9.84 -12.20 0.49
CA PRO A 23 8.40 -12.34 0.69
C PRO A 23 7.86 -11.02 1.22
N ALA A 24 6.74 -10.56 0.64
CA ALA A 24 6.10 -9.33 1.08
C ALA A 24 5.94 -9.35 2.60
N PRO A 25 6.38 -8.30 3.32
CA PRO A 25 6.33 -8.26 4.76
C PRO A 25 4.88 -8.46 5.23
N LYS A 26 4.69 -9.34 6.20
CA LYS A 26 3.38 -9.65 6.75
C LYS A 26 2.75 -8.38 7.36
N PRO A 27 1.47 -8.09 7.07
CA PRO A 27 0.77 -6.99 7.72
C PRO A 27 0.84 -7.08 9.24
N LEU A 28 1.06 -5.95 9.90
CA LEU A 28 1.15 -5.84 11.35
C LEU A 28 -0.24 -5.85 11.98
N ALA A 29 -0.38 -6.49 13.15
CA ALA A 29 -1.54 -6.38 14.00
C ALA A 29 -1.36 -5.22 15.00
N GLY A 30 -2.45 -4.80 15.66
CA GLY A 30 -2.38 -3.78 16.72
C GLY A 30 -1.42 -4.17 17.87
N ALA A 31 -1.35 -5.46 18.20
CA ALA A 31 -0.42 -5.98 19.21
C ALA A 31 1.05 -5.81 18.78
N ASP A 32 1.37 -5.95 17.50
CA ASP A 32 2.72 -5.76 16.98
C ASP A 32 3.14 -4.29 17.11
N ILE A 33 2.21 -3.36 16.86
CA ILE A 33 2.46 -1.91 17.01
C ILE A 33 2.73 -1.57 18.47
N VAL A 34 1.96 -2.13 19.41
CA VAL A 34 2.20 -1.98 20.85
C VAL A 34 3.58 -2.54 21.23
N PHE A 35 3.94 -3.70 20.69
CA PHE A 35 5.27 -4.28 20.92
C PHE A 35 6.40 -3.37 20.41
N LEU A 36 6.25 -2.81 19.21
CA LEU A 36 7.23 -1.86 18.65
C LEU A 36 7.38 -0.62 19.54
N ALA A 37 6.26 -0.05 20.02
CA ALA A 37 6.29 1.09 20.96
C ALA A 37 6.98 0.75 22.27
N LYS A 38 6.67 -0.40 22.87
CA LYS A 38 7.29 -0.87 24.12
C LYS A 38 8.76 -1.25 23.97
N SER A 39 9.20 -1.62 22.77
CA SER A 39 10.61 -1.89 22.46
C SER A 39 11.46 -0.63 22.31
N GLY A 40 10.89 0.56 22.49
CA GLY A 40 11.60 1.82 22.45
C GLY A 40 11.78 2.40 21.04
N LYS A 41 11.08 1.89 20.03
CA LYS A 41 11.09 2.50 18.70
C LYS A 41 10.40 3.86 18.75
N THR A 42 10.97 4.81 18.00
CA THR A 42 10.38 6.15 17.86
C THR A 42 9.14 6.11 16.95
N ALA A 43 8.26 7.10 17.07
CA ALA A 43 7.06 7.20 16.22
C ALA A 43 7.38 7.13 14.72
N PRO A 44 8.39 7.84 14.17
CA PRO A 44 8.76 7.70 12.76
C PRO A 44 9.21 6.29 12.37
N GLN A 45 9.92 5.58 13.24
CA GLN A 45 10.36 4.21 12.99
C GLN A 45 9.16 3.24 12.94
N ILE A 46 8.19 3.40 13.83
CA ILE A 46 6.98 2.59 13.86
C ILE A 46 6.15 2.85 12.59
N ILE A 47 5.98 4.11 12.21
CA ILE A 47 5.26 4.51 10.98
C ILE A 47 5.93 3.88 9.74
N GLU A 48 7.26 3.87 9.69
CA GLU A 48 7.98 3.26 8.57
C GLU A 48 7.78 1.73 8.50
N GLU A 49 7.72 1.05 9.64
CA GLU A 49 7.40 -0.39 9.67
C GLU A 49 5.96 -0.67 9.20
N ILE A 50 5.00 0.16 9.64
CA ILE A 50 3.60 0.07 9.20
C ILE A 50 3.51 0.27 7.68
N ARG A 51 4.23 1.27 7.15
CA ARG A 51 4.27 1.57 5.72
C ARG A 51 4.91 0.45 4.91
N ARG A 52 6.04 -0.08 5.37
CA ARG A 52 6.76 -1.17 4.71
C ARG A 52 5.92 -2.45 4.63
N SER A 53 5.13 -2.73 5.67
CA SER A 53 4.26 -3.90 5.73
C SER A 53 2.90 -3.70 5.03
N ASP A 54 2.67 -2.56 4.38
CA ASP A 54 1.39 -2.18 3.76
C ASP A 54 0.19 -2.41 4.69
N THR A 55 0.40 -2.11 5.98
CA THR A 55 -0.59 -2.35 7.02
C THR A 55 -1.63 -1.25 7.06
N VAL A 56 -2.89 -1.63 6.89
CA VAL A 56 -4.04 -0.75 7.13
C VAL A 56 -4.95 -1.41 8.16
N LEU A 57 -5.07 -0.81 9.32
CA LEU A 57 -5.93 -1.28 10.40
C LEU A 57 -7.26 -0.51 10.37
N MET A 58 -8.37 -1.24 10.37
CA MET A 58 -9.72 -0.68 10.54
C MET A 58 -10.05 -0.62 12.03
N LEU A 59 -9.61 0.46 12.67
CA LEU A 59 -9.71 0.66 14.12
C LEU A 59 -11.03 1.36 14.49
N ARG A 60 -11.67 0.86 15.53
CA ARG A 60 -12.78 1.53 16.23
C ARG A 60 -12.20 2.54 17.24
N ALA A 61 -13.01 3.51 17.64
CA ALA A 61 -12.59 4.50 18.62
C ALA A 61 -12.06 3.89 19.92
N SER A 62 -12.71 2.83 20.42
CA SER A 62 -12.26 2.11 21.63
C SER A 62 -10.89 1.43 21.45
N GLU A 63 -10.59 0.94 20.25
CA GLU A 63 -9.30 0.31 19.95
C GLU A 63 -8.19 1.35 19.86
N ILE A 64 -8.49 2.53 19.33
CA ILE A 64 -7.55 3.66 19.31
C ILE A 64 -7.20 4.08 20.74
N VAL A 65 -8.20 4.18 21.63
CA VAL A 65 -7.98 4.49 23.05
C VAL A 65 -7.13 3.41 23.70
N ALA A 66 -7.44 2.13 23.47
CA ALA A 66 -6.67 1.02 24.02
C ALA A 66 -5.20 1.01 23.55
N LEU A 67 -4.94 1.34 22.28
CA LEU A 67 -3.57 1.48 21.76
C LEU A 67 -2.84 2.65 22.42
N HIS A 68 -3.52 3.78 22.62
CA HIS A 68 -2.96 4.93 23.33
C HIS A 68 -2.59 4.58 24.78
N GLU A 69 -3.51 3.96 25.50
CA GLU A 69 -3.27 3.50 26.88
C GLU A 69 -2.16 2.45 26.99
N SER A 70 -1.93 1.70 25.90
CA SER A 70 -0.84 0.72 25.80
C SER A 70 0.52 1.34 25.51
N GLY A 71 0.60 2.67 25.35
CA GLY A 71 1.83 3.42 25.16
C GLY A 71 2.21 3.66 23.67
N VAL A 72 1.28 3.49 22.74
CA VAL A 72 1.51 3.85 21.33
C VAL A 72 1.52 5.37 21.21
N PRO A 73 2.56 5.98 20.59
CA PRO A 73 2.65 7.43 20.42
C PRO A 73 1.47 8.01 19.61
N PRO A 74 0.97 9.20 19.97
CA PRO A 74 -0.15 9.86 19.27
C PRO A 74 0.09 9.99 17.75
N GLU A 75 1.30 10.30 17.33
CA GLU A 75 1.65 10.45 15.91
C GLU A 75 1.46 9.16 15.11
N VAL A 76 1.67 8.01 15.75
CA VAL A 76 1.40 6.69 15.14
C VAL A 76 -0.11 6.46 15.00
N LEU A 77 -0.89 6.86 16.01
CA LEU A 77 -2.34 6.74 15.99
C LEU A 77 -2.95 7.64 14.89
N ASP A 78 -2.46 8.86 14.77
CA ASP A 78 -2.87 9.79 13.70
C ASP A 78 -2.56 9.21 12.32
N TYR A 79 -1.39 8.62 12.14
CA TYR A 79 -1.03 7.94 10.90
C TYR A 79 -1.95 6.75 10.58
N LEU A 80 -2.29 5.92 11.58
CA LEU A 80 -3.20 4.78 11.40
C LEU A 80 -4.60 5.24 10.99
N GLN A 81 -5.11 6.31 11.60
CA GLN A 81 -6.41 6.90 11.23
C GLN A 81 -6.38 7.47 9.81
N PHE A 82 -5.31 8.17 9.45
CA PHE A 82 -5.15 8.68 8.09
C PHE A 82 -5.14 7.54 7.06
N ALA A 83 -4.36 6.49 7.30
CA ALA A 83 -4.30 5.33 6.43
C ALA A 83 -5.67 4.63 6.27
N GLN A 84 -6.42 4.51 7.36
CA GLN A 84 -7.79 3.98 7.34
C GLN A 84 -8.73 4.83 6.47
N ILE A 85 -8.68 6.15 6.60
CA ILE A 85 -9.52 7.07 5.80
C ILE A 85 -9.18 6.96 4.32
N GLU A 86 -7.89 6.92 3.98
CA GLU A 86 -7.46 6.78 2.58
C GLU A 86 -7.89 5.44 1.98
N GLU A 87 -7.86 4.36 2.76
CA GLU A 87 -8.35 3.06 2.32
C GLU A 87 -9.85 3.06 2.04
N ILE A 88 -10.65 3.68 2.92
CA ILE A 88 -12.10 3.84 2.71
C ILE A 88 -12.36 4.61 1.43
N ARG A 89 -11.69 5.75 1.21
CA ARG A 89 -11.80 6.55 -0.01
C ARG A 89 -11.40 5.77 -1.26
N ARG A 90 -10.36 4.94 -1.16
CA ARG A 90 -9.90 4.10 -2.26
C ARG A 90 -10.97 3.08 -2.66
N ARG A 91 -11.58 2.41 -1.68
CA ARG A 91 -12.68 1.45 -1.90
C ARG A 91 -13.91 2.13 -2.52
N GLU A 92 -14.29 3.29 -2.04
CA GLU A 92 -15.39 4.06 -2.61
C GLU A 92 -15.15 4.42 -4.07
N ARG A 93 -13.95 4.91 -4.42
CA ARG A 93 -13.57 5.19 -5.81
C ARG A 93 -13.62 3.94 -6.69
N GLN A 94 -13.17 2.80 -6.20
CA GLN A 94 -13.23 1.53 -6.94
C GLN A 94 -14.67 1.09 -7.18
N GLN A 95 -15.54 1.19 -6.18
CA GLN A 95 -16.97 0.88 -6.32
C GLN A 95 -17.66 1.80 -7.33
N MET A 96 -17.38 3.10 -7.27
CA MET A 96 -17.87 4.06 -8.25
C MET A 96 -17.45 3.70 -9.67
N MET A 97 -16.18 3.34 -9.88
CA MET A 97 -15.68 2.93 -11.19
C MET A 97 -16.33 1.65 -11.70
N MET A 98 -16.62 0.68 -10.81
CA MET A 98 -17.35 -0.52 -11.21
C MET A 98 -18.81 -0.25 -11.56
N TYR A 99 -19.45 0.67 -10.86
CA TYR A 99 -20.86 1.00 -11.06
C TYR A 99 -21.09 1.93 -12.26
N TYR A 100 -20.21 2.90 -12.46
CA TYR A 100 -20.29 3.91 -13.53
C TYR A 100 -19.30 3.67 -14.68
N GLY A 101 -18.40 2.69 -14.57
CA GLY A 101 -17.46 2.32 -15.64
C GLY A 101 -18.18 1.63 -16.79
N PRO A 102 -17.62 1.31 -17.83
CA PRO A 102 -17.60 1.59 -19.26
C PRO A 102 -18.96 1.73 -19.98
N LEU A 103 -20.12 1.67 -19.32
CA LEU A 103 -21.43 1.82 -19.97
C LEU A 103 -21.88 3.26 -20.21
N HIS A 104 -21.18 4.26 -19.66
CA HIS A 104 -21.54 5.68 -19.81
C HIS A 104 -20.62 6.45 -20.79
N GLY A 105 -19.75 5.77 -21.52
CA GLY A 105 -18.99 6.36 -22.64
C GLY A 105 -19.82 6.63 -23.92
N GLY A 106 -21.14 6.47 -23.86
CA GLY A 106 -22.01 6.58 -25.03
C GLY A 106 -23.07 7.67 -24.99
N PHE A 107 -22.98 8.67 -24.11
CA PHE A 107 -23.90 9.81 -24.11
C PHE A 107 -23.28 11.09 -24.66
N GLY A 108 -22.72 11.00 -25.86
CA GLY A 108 -22.46 12.14 -26.74
C GLY A 108 -23.56 12.26 -27.78
N GLY A 109 -24.71 12.79 -27.39
CA GLY A 109 -25.79 12.98 -28.36
C GLY A 109 -27.04 13.60 -27.74
N PHE A 110 -26.96 14.85 -27.27
CA PHE A 110 -28.16 15.67 -27.19
C PHE A 110 -28.57 16.04 -28.63
N PRO A 111 -29.72 15.57 -29.13
CA PRO A 111 -30.24 16.14 -30.35
C PRO A 111 -30.66 17.57 -30.06
N MET A 112 -29.95 18.53 -30.63
CA MET A 112 -30.42 19.92 -30.76
C MET A 112 -31.76 19.85 -31.50
N GLY A 113 -32.84 20.09 -30.78
CA GLY A 113 -34.17 20.27 -31.36
C GLY A 113 -34.20 21.50 -32.27
N PRO A 114 -34.98 21.46 -33.39
CA PRO A 114 -35.03 22.58 -34.35
C PRO A 114 -35.68 23.78 -33.72
N GLY A 115 -35.00 24.92 -33.82
CA GLY A 115 -35.49 26.21 -33.35
C GLY A 115 -36.85 26.55 -33.99
N ARG A 116 -37.81 26.91 -33.14
CA ARG A 116 -39.05 27.56 -33.58
C ARG A 116 -38.76 29.03 -33.90
N ARG A 117 -39.17 29.39 -35.08
CA ARG A 117 -39.30 30.78 -35.51
C ARG A 117 -40.41 31.49 -34.75
#